data_973fd38ee1ed841ab964854307b38e51
#
_entry.id   973fd38ee1ed841ab964854307b38e51
#
_cell.length_a   1.000
_cell.length_b   1.000
_cell.length_c   1.000
_cell.angle_alpha   90.00
_cell.angle_beta   90.00
_cell.angle_gamma   90.00
#
_symmetry.space_group_name_H-M   'P 1'
#
loop_
_entity.id
_entity.type
_entity.pdbx_description
1 polymer ?
#
loop_
_entity_poly.entity_id
_entity_poly.type
_entity_poly.pdbx_seq_one_letter_code
_entity_poly.pdbx_strand_id
1 'polypeptide(L)'
;MFSSGMALLASYMLVLLLLAWPLGIALTRLVDERLPLWLIRVESRIKFLENSQMKWQTYAAAILVFNLLGAVVLFLLMLFQGSWPLNPLHLPDVSPLLAMNTAISFITNTNWQAYAGETTLSPLSQMLGLTVHNFLSAANGIAVAFVLMRALTRTGSQQLGKVRISGEILLG
;
A
#
# COMPACT_ATOMS: atom_id res chain seq x y z
N MET A 1 -27.72 -25.86 11.93
CA MET A 1 -27.31 -24.44 11.72
C MET A 1 -25.94 -24.11 12.35
N PHE A 2 -25.62 -24.55 13.56
CA PHE A 2 -24.32 -24.33 14.20
C PHE A 2 -23.13 -25.04 13.50
N SER A 3 -23.34 -26.24 12.94
CA SER A 3 -22.28 -27.00 12.25
C SER A 3 -21.77 -26.34 10.98
N SER A 4 -22.62 -25.67 10.23
CA SER A 4 -22.23 -24.95 8.99
C SER A 4 -21.41 -23.69 9.27
N GLY A 5 -21.72 -22.96 10.35
CA GLY A 5 -20.93 -21.79 10.77
C GLY A 5 -19.55 -22.16 11.28
N MET A 6 -19.43 -23.25 12.05
CA MET A 6 -18.14 -23.75 12.50
C MET A 6 -17.28 -24.31 11.36
N ALA A 7 -17.88 -25.00 10.39
CA ALA A 7 -17.17 -25.45 9.21
C ALA A 7 -16.65 -24.28 8.35
N LEU A 8 -17.43 -23.22 8.24
CA LEU A 8 -17.05 -21.99 7.54
C LEU A 8 -15.88 -21.27 8.25
N LEU A 9 -15.94 -21.17 9.58
CA LEU A 9 -14.86 -20.60 10.37
C LEU A 9 -13.58 -21.44 10.26
N ALA A 10 -13.71 -22.76 10.37
CA ALA A 10 -12.57 -23.65 10.25
C ALA A 10 -11.92 -23.60 8.85
N SER A 11 -12.73 -23.56 7.78
CA SER A 11 -12.21 -23.42 6.42
C SER A 11 -11.51 -22.08 6.20
N TYR A 12 -12.06 -20.99 6.73
CA TYR A 12 -11.46 -19.67 6.68
C TYR A 12 -10.10 -19.64 7.40
N MET A 13 -10.04 -20.19 8.63
CA MET A 13 -8.78 -20.28 9.38
C MET A 13 -7.75 -21.15 8.68
N LEU A 14 -8.18 -22.26 8.10
CA LEU A 14 -7.30 -23.14 7.33
C LEU A 14 -6.68 -22.40 6.12
N VAL A 15 -7.51 -21.70 5.34
CA VAL A 15 -7.06 -20.91 4.20
C VAL A 15 -6.09 -19.80 4.63
N LEU A 16 -6.39 -19.09 5.72
CA LEU A 16 -5.48 -18.08 6.27
C LEU A 16 -4.12 -18.67 6.66
N LEU A 17 -4.09 -19.82 7.35
CA LEU A 17 -2.83 -20.48 7.74
C LEU A 17 -2.05 -20.95 6.53
N LEU A 18 -2.73 -21.53 5.53
CA LEU A 18 -2.10 -21.97 4.28
C LEU A 18 -1.51 -20.81 3.47
N LEU A 19 -2.14 -19.65 3.49
CA LEU A 19 -1.63 -18.43 2.82
C LEU A 19 -0.56 -17.71 3.65
N ALA A 20 -0.64 -17.77 4.99
CA ALA A 20 0.35 -17.14 5.87
C ALA A 20 1.73 -17.76 5.72
N TRP A 21 1.81 -19.06 5.50
CA TRP A 21 3.09 -19.77 5.32
C TRP A 21 3.91 -19.27 4.13
N PRO A 22 3.40 -19.28 2.88
CA PRO A 22 4.14 -18.78 1.72
C PRO A 22 4.40 -17.29 1.81
N LEU A 23 3.49 -16.52 2.40
CA LEU A 23 3.68 -15.09 2.64
C LEU A 23 4.84 -14.85 3.63
N GLY A 24 4.92 -15.61 4.73
CA GLY A 24 6.03 -15.55 5.67
C GLY A 24 7.38 -15.84 5.01
N ILE A 25 7.44 -16.89 4.19
CA ILE A 25 8.65 -17.22 3.41
C ILE A 25 9.00 -16.09 2.40
N ALA A 26 8.01 -15.51 1.74
CA ALA A 26 8.23 -14.41 0.81
C ALA A 26 8.78 -13.17 1.54
N LEU A 27 8.23 -12.84 2.71
CA LEU A 27 8.69 -11.72 3.52
C LEU A 27 10.12 -11.93 4.05
N THR A 28 10.45 -13.13 4.54
CA THR A 28 11.83 -13.43 4.97
C THR A 28 12.82 -13.31 3.83
N ARG A 29 12.49 -13.83 2.63
CA ARG A 29 13.33 -13.69 1.44
C ARG A 29 13.54 -12.22 1.02
N LEU A 30 12.51 -11.39 1.19
CA LEU A 30 12.57 -9.95 0.95
C LEU A 30 13.51 -9.25 1.95
N VAL A 31 13.44 -9.63 3.22
CA VAL A 31 14.29 -9.08 4.30
C VAL A 31 15.73 -9.55 4.14
N ASP A 32 15.96 -10.81 3.78
CA ASP A 32 17.27 -11.41 3.57
C ASP A 32 17.91 -11.03 2.22
N GLU A 33 17.32 -10.08 1.49
CA GLU A 33 17.76 -9.62 0.16
C GLU A 33 17.84 -10.74 -0.90
N ARG A 34 17.20 -11.88 -0.66
CA ARG A 34 17.10 -13.01 -1.61
C ARG A 34 15.88 -12.85 -2.51
N LEU A 35 15.90 -11.81 -3.34
CA LEU A 35 14.81 -11.55 -4.26
C LEU A 35 14.71 -12.61 -5.37
N PRO A 36 13.51 -13.03 -5.78
CA PRO A 36 13.34 -13.90 -6.93
C PRO A 36 13.78 -13.18 -8.21
N LEU A 37 14.32 -13.94 -9.16
CA LEU A 37 14.94 -13.42 -10.41
C LEU A 37 14.02 -12.49 -11.21
N TRP A 38 12.71 -12.66 -11.14
CA TRP A 38 11.75 -11.80 -11.83
C TRP A 38 11.67 -10.40 -11.20
N LEU A 39 11.78 -10.29 -9.86
CA LEU A 39 11.87 -9.01 -9.16
C LEU A 39 13.18 -8.28 -9.45
N ILE A 40 14.30 -9.02 -9.48
CA ILE A 40 15.62 -8.47 -9.88
C ILE A 40 15.55 -7.93 -11.32
N ARG A 41 14.82 -8.62 -12.20
CA ARG A 41 14.65 -8.17 -13.59
C ARG A 41 13.78 -6.93 -13.71
N VAL A 42 12.72 -6.80 -12.90
CA VAL A 42 11.91 -5.58 -12.82
C VAL A 42 12.75 -4.43 -12.26
N GLU A 43 13.51 -4.68 -11.22
CA GLU A 43 14.39 -3.70 -10.59
C GLU A 43 15.48 -3.19 -11.56
N SER A 44 16.13 -4.09 -12.31
CA SER A 44 17.14 -3.70 -13.30
C SER A 44 16.58 -2.82 -14.44
N ARG A 45 15.27 -2.86 -14.67
CA ARG A 45 14.58 -1.95 -15.59
C ARG A 45 14.30 -0.57 -14.97
N ILE A 46 14.26 -0.47 -13.65
CA ILE A 46 14.07 0.78 -12.90
C ILE A 46 15.45 1.29 -12.43
N LYS A 47 16.43 1.32 -13.31
CA LYS A 47 17.81 1.82 -13.04
C LYS A 47 17.89 3.23 -12.44
N PHE A 48 16.80 3.97 -12.50
CA PHE A 48 16.72 5.31 -11.93
C PHE A 48 16.80 5.31 -10.40
N LEU A 49 16.49 4.19 -9.74
CA LEU A 49 16.51 4.07 -8.27
C LEU A 49 17.87 3.60 -7.72
N GLU A 50 18.78 3.14 -8.57
CA GLU A 50 19.98 2.39 -8.16
C GLU A 50 21.15 3.26 -7.68
N ASN A 51 21.17 4.57 -7.95
CA ASN A 51 22.40 5.35 -7.77
C ASN A 51 22.31 6.58 -6.86
N SER A 52 21.19 6.84 -6.20
CA SER A 52 21.10 8.01 -5.32
C SER A 52 20.93 7.60 -3.87
N GLN A 53 21.94 7.85 -3.06
CA GLN A 53 21.75 7.92 -1.60
C GLN A 53 20.77 9.07 -1.34
N MET A 54 19.50 8.73 -1.19
CA MET A 54 18.49 9.74 -0.91
C MET A 54 18.66 10.27 0.51
N LYS A 55 18.71 11.59 0.62
CA LYS A 55 18.60 12.24 1.93
C LYS A 55 17.22 11.96 2.51
N TRP A 56 17.11 11.88 3.82
CA TRP A 56 15.83 11.61 4.50
C TRP A 56 14.74 12.64 4.12
N GLN A 57 15.11 13.90 3.87
CA GLN A 57 14.18 14.96 3.45
C GLN A 57 13.58 14.68 2.07
N THR A 58 14.40 14.21 1.12
CA THR A 58 13.94 13.86 -0.23
C THR A 58 12.98 12.66 -0.18
N TYR A 59 13.30 11.67 0.65
CA TYR A 59 12.43 10.52 0.86
C TYR A 59 11.09 10.92 1.50
N ALA A 60 11.14 11.73 2.56
CA ALA A 60 9.95 12.25 3.22
C ALA A 60 9.08 13.08 2.25
N ALA A 61 9.70 13.96 1.47
CA ALA A 61 8.99 14.75 0.46
C ALA A 61 8.35 13.86 -0.61
N ALA A 62 9.03 12.83 -1.08
CA ALA A 62 8.49 11.89 -2.06
C ALA A 62 7.25 11.14 -1.52
N ILE A 63 7.29 10.68 -0.28
CA ILE A 63 6.14 10.04 0.39
C ILE A 63 4.98 11.03 0.54
N LEU A 64 5.25 12.26 0.97
CA LEU A 64 4.20 13.27 1.14
C LEU A 64 3.55 13.62 -0.21
N VAL A 65 4.34 13.81 -1.26
CA VAL A 65 3.83 14.07 -2.61
C VAL A 65 3.01 12.88 -3.12
N PHE A 66 3.50 11.66 -2.95
CA PHE A 66 2.79 10.45 -3.34
C PHE A 66 1.42 10.34 -2.64
N ASN A 67 1.39 10.54 -1.32
CA ASN A 67 0.15 10.52 -0.55
C ASN A 67 -0.80 11.66 -0.93
N LEU A 68 -0.27 12.86 -1.16
CA LEU A 68 -1.09 14.01 -1.59
C LEU A 68 -1.72 13.75 -2.96
N LEU A 69 -0.96 13.22 -3.92
CA LEU A 69 -1.48 12.85 -5.22
C LEU A 69 -2.57 11.77 -5.09
N GLY A 70 -2.34 10.76 -4.29
CA GLY A 70 -3.35 9.75 -3.98
C GLY A 70 -4.63 10.36 -3.37
N ALA A 71 -4.48 11.31 -2.41
CA ALA A 71 -5.60 12.04 -1.82
C ALA A 71 -6.43 12.76 -2.88
N VAL A 72 -5.75 13.51 -3.74
CA VAL A 72 -6.41 14.30 -4.79
C VAL A 72 -7.14 13.38 -5.76
N VAL A 73 -6.50 12.29 -6.20
CA VAL A 73 -7.13 11.33 -7.11
C VAL A 73 -8.37 10.70 -6.48
N LEU A 74 -8.27 10.22 -5.24
CA LEU A 74 -9.41 9.60 -4.55
C LEU A 74 -10.54 10.62 -4.30
N PHE A 75 -10.19 11.82 -3.88
CA PHE A 75 -11.13 12.92 -3.68
C PHE A 75 -11.91 13.24 -4.96
N LEU A 76 -11.21 13.44 -6.08
CA LEU A 76 -11.83 13.76 -7.37
C LEU A 76 -12.68 12.59 -7.90
N LEU A 77 -12.22 11.34 -7.71
CA LEU A 77 -12.94 10.17 -8.13
C LEU A 77 -14.30 10.05 -7.42
N MET A 78 -14.36 10.39 -6.13
CA MET A 78 -15.59 10.39 -5.36
C MET A 78 -16.47 11.60 -5.64
N LEU A 79 -15.85 12.78 -5.83
CA LEU A 79 -16.56 14.04 -6.09
C LEU A 79 -17.33 14.01 -7.41
N PHE A 80 -16.85 13.27 -8.40
CA PHE A 80 -17.45 13.17 -9.72
C PHE A 80 -17.99 11.77 -10.04
N GLN A 81 -18.28 10.93 -9.00
CA GLN A 81 -18.67 9.55 -9.22
C GLN A 81 -19.96 9.40 -10.04
N GLY A 82 -20.87 10.37 -10.01
CA GLY A 82 -22.09 10.35 -10.80
C GLY A 82 -21.86 10.38 -12.31
N SER A 83 -20.74 10.98 -12.73
CA SER A 83 -20.34 11.09 -14.14
C SER A 83 -19.49 9.92 -14.64
N TRP A 84 -18.97 9.08 -13.75
CA TRP A 84 -18.11 7.97 -14.11
C TRP A 84 -18.91 6.74 -14.59
N PRO A 85 -18.32 5.91 -15.46
CA PRO A 85 -18.89 4.62 -15.82
C PRO A 85 -18.91 3.66 -14.61
N LEU A 86 -19.64 2.55 -14.73
CA LEU A 86 -19.80 1.56 -13.65
C LEU A 86 -20.53 2.12 -12.42
N ASN A 87 -21.54 2.94 -12.66
CA ASN A 87 -22.49 3.42 -11.65
C ASN A 87 -23.93 2.93 -11.99
N PRO A 88 -24.21 1.63 -11.89
CA PRO A 88 -25.49 1.04 -12.31
C PRO A 88 -26.68 1.54 -11.46
N LEU A 89 -26.41 1.97 -10.23
CA LEU A 89 -27.43 2.49 -9.32
C LEU A 89 -27.65 4.01 -9.46
N HIS A 90 -26.94 4.66 -10.41
CA HIS A 90 -26.97 6.11 -10.60
C HIS A 90 -26.78 6.90 -9.30
N LEU A 91 -25.86 6.45 -8.46
CA LEU A 91 -25.54 7.13 -7.21
C LEU A 91 -25.04 8.55 -7.48
N PRO A 92 -25.48 9.52 -6.70
CA PRO A 92 -25.07 10.90 -6.87
C PRO A 92 -23.60 11.11 -6.48
N ASP A 93 -23.07 12.27 -6.84
CA ASP A 93 -21.75 12.71 -6.41
C ASP A 93 -21.65 12.76 -4.89
N VAL A 94 -20.49 12.38 -4.36
CA VAL A 94 -20.23 12.44 -2.92
C VAL A 94 -20.01 13.89 -2.51
N SER A 95 -20.58 14.29 -1.37
CA SER A 95 -20.38 15.67 -0.88
C SER A 95 -18.87 15.94 -0.66
N PRO A 96 -18.38 17.15 -0.93
CA PRO A 96 -16.95 17.48 -0.82
C PRO A 96 -16.35 17.18 0.54
N LEU A 97 -17.10 17.43 1.61
CA LEU A 97 -16.64 17.16 2.97
C LEU A 97 -16.46 15.65 3.22
N LEU A 98 -17.40 14.84 2.78
CA LEU A 98 -17.34 13.39 2.93
C LEU A 98 -16.24 12.78 2.05
N ALA A 99 -16.10 13.27 0.82
CA ALA A 99 -15.05 12.85 -0.11
C ALA A 99 -13.65 13.16 0.44
N MET A 100 -13.44 14.37 0.97
CA MET A 100 -12.17 14.75 1.61
C MET A 100 -11.87 13.93 2.85
N ASN A 101 -12.85 13.74 3.70
CA ASN A 101 -12.74 12.94 4.90
C ASN A 101 -12.35 11.48 4.57
N THR A 102 -13.00 10.89 3.60
CA THR A 102 -12.70 9.53 3.12
C THR A 102 -11.30 9.46 2.51
N ALA A 103 -10.93 10.41 1.67
CA ALA A 103 -9.60 10.45 1.05
C ALA A 103 -8.49 10.49 2.12
N ILE A 104 -8.61 11.33 3.12
CA ILE A 104 -7.65 11.41 4.24
C ILE A 104 -7.62 10.09 5.01
N SER A 105 -8.77 9.51 5.31
CA SER A 105 -8.87 8.24 6.04
C SER A 105 -8.15 7.09 5.34
N PHE A 106 -8.32 6.95 4.03
CA PHE A 106 -7.71 5.87 3.26
C PHE A 106 -6.21 6.07 3.02
N ILE A 107 -5.76 7.32 2.83
CA ILE A 107 -4.34 7.61 2.66
C ILE A 107 -3.54 7.41 3.94
N THR A 108 -4.12 7.78 5.07
CA THR A 108 -3.50 7.55 6.38
C THR A 108 -3.63 6.12 6.88
N ASN A 109 -4.23 5.22 6.08
CA ASN A 109 -4.48 3.81 6.43
C ASN A 109 -5.31 3.63 7.71
N THR A 110 -6.15 4.60 8.05
CA THR A 110 -7.07 4.51 9.19
C THR A 110 -8.39 3.85 8.82
N ASN A 111 -8.82 4.01 7.57
CA ASN A 111 -9.96 3.32 6.94
C ASN A 111 -11.30 3.44 7.66
N TRP A 112 -11.50 4.46 8.49
CA TRP A 112 -12.80 4.72 9.09
C TRP A 112 -13.73 5.39 8.07
N GLN A 113 -15.00 5.04 8.10
CA GLN A 113 -16.00 5.44 7.13
C GLN A 113 -17.23 6.02 7.83
N ALA A 114 -17.62 7.22 7.41
CA ALA A 114 -18.84 7.88 7.88
C ALA A 114 -20.04 7.65 6.93
N TYR A 115 -20.03 6.55 6.18
CA TYR A 115 -21.04 6.20 5.17
C TYR A 115 -21.15 4.66 5.01
N ALA A 116 -22.23 4.21 4.44
CA ALA A 116 -22.38 2.82 4.00
C ALA A 116 -21.94 2.71 2.53
N GLY A 117 -20.90 1.90 2.27
CA GLY A 117 -20.28 1.79 0.94
C GLY A 117 -21.26 1.40 -0.15
N GLU A 118 -22.16 0.47 0.16
CA GLU A 118 -23.12 -0.10 -0.79
C GLU A 118 -24.17 0.93 -1.30
N THR A 119 -24.48 1.93 -0.48
CA THR A 119 -25.51 2.94 -0.80
C THR A 119 -24.94 4.30 -1.18
N THR A 120 -23.67 4.55 -0.91
CA THR A 120 -23.04 5.86 -1.10
C THR A 120 -22.02 5.87 -2.24
N LEU A 121 -21.31 4.76 -2.45
CA LEU A 121 -20.19 4.71 -3.41
C LEU A 121 -20.49 3.78 -4.58
N SER A 122 -20.19 4.27 -5.78
CA SER A 122 -20.26 3.46 -7.00
C SER A 122 -19.23 2.31 -6.96
N PRO A 123 -19.47 1.18 -7.64
CA PRO A 123 -18.50 0.09 -7.76
C PRO A 123 -17.13 0.58 -8.26
N LEU A 124 -17.10 1.53 -9.20
CA LEU A 124 -15.85 2.11 -9.68
C LEU A 124 -15.08 2.82 -8.55
N SER A 125 -15.76 3.66 -7.78
CA SER A 125 -15.15 4.38 -6.65
C SER A 125 -14.60 3.42 -5.59
N GLN A 126 -15.30 2.31 -5.34
CA GLN A 126 -14.83 1.28 -4.41
C GLN A 126 -13.63 0.51 -4.95
N MET A 127 -13.66 0.09 -6.22
CA MET A 127 -12.60 -0.74 -6.82
C MET A 127 -11.33 0.07 -7.09
N LEU A 128 -11.42 1.17 -7.84
CA LEU A 128 -10.27 1.99 -8.21
C LEU A 128 -9.87 2.99 -7.12
N GLY A 129 -10.82 3.43 -6.33
CA GLY A 129 -10.57 4.35 -5.23
C GLY A 129 -10.11 3.61 -3.98
N LEU A 130 -11.07 3.07 -3.23
CA LEU A 130 -10.82 2.56 -1.88
C LEU A 130 -9.90 1.34 -1.88
N THR A 131 -10.14 0.34 -2.74
CA THR A 131 -9.33 -0.89 -2.76
C THR A 131 -7.88 -0.61 -3.12
N VAL A 132 -7.63 0.20 -4.15
CA VAL A 132 -6.26 0.56 -4.55
C VAL A 132 -5.55 1.31 -3.43
N HIS A 133 -6.23 2.27 -2.78
CA HIS A 133 -5.64 3.04 -1.69
C HIS A 133 -5.36 2.21 -0.44
N ASN A 134 -6.17 1.19 -0.16
CA ASN A 134 -5.87 0.24 0.92
C ASN A 134 -4.51 -0.45 0.74
N PHE A 135 -4.21 -0.90 -0.49
CA PHE A 135 -2.92 -1.51 -0.79
C PHE A 135 -1.78 -0.49 -0.79
N LEU A 136 -1.99 0.68 -1.41
CA LEU A 136 -0.96 1.71 -1.51
C LEU A 136 -0.58 2.29 -0.15
N SER A 137 -1.56 2.58 0.70
CA SER A 137 -1.30 3.14 2.04
C SER A 137 -0.63 2.11 2.96
N ALA A 138 -1.03 0.84 2.89
CA ALA A 138 -0.37 -0.23 3.63
C ALA A 138 1.09 -0.42 3.19
N ALA A 139 1.33 -0.48 1.87
CA ALA A 139 2.69 -0.57 1.31
C ALA A 139 3.56 0.61 1.72
N ASN A 140 2.99 1.82 1.71
CA ASN A 140 3.67 3.04 2.14
C ASN A 140 4.04 2.99 3.62
N GLY A 141 3.13 2.53 4.49
CA GLY A 141 3.39 2.33 5.91
C GLY A 141 4.55 1.34 6.17
N ILE A 142 4.58 0.23 5.44
CA ILE A 142 5.67 -0.76 5.51
C ILE A 142 7.00 -0.12 5.06
N ALA A 143 7.01 0.64 3.97
CA ALA A 143 8.21 1.31 3.48
C ALA A 143 8.77 2.29 4.51
N VAL A 144 7.92 3.10 5.15
CA VAL A 144 8.31 4.02 6.22
C VAL A 144 8.87 3.25 7.43
N ALA A 145 8.23 2.15 7.83
CA ALA A 145 8.70 1.32 8.93
C ALA A 145 10.11 0.75 8.68
N PHE A 146 10.39 0.26 7.45
CA PHE A 146 11.72 -0.21 7.07
C PHE A 146 12.77 0.90 7.15
N VAL A 147 12.46 2.10 6.66
CA VAL A 147 13.38 3.24 6.75
C VAL A 147 13.64 3.63 8.19
N LEU A 148 12.61 3.64 9.04
CA LEU A 148 12.75 3.93 10.46
C LEU A 148 13.63 2.89 11.17
N MET A 149 13.40 1.61 10.94
CA MET A 149 14.23 0.53 11.49
C MET A 149 15.70 0.69 11.07
N ARG A 150 15.96 1.01 9.80
CA ARG A 150 17.33 1.27 9.32
C ARG A 150 17.94 2.52 9.98
N ALA A 151 17.17 3.56 10.17
CA ALA A 151 17.65 4.77 10.83
C ALA A 151 18.04 4.51 12.29
N LEU A 152 17.26 3.68 13.01
CA LEU A 152 17.53 3.32 14.41
C LEU A 152 18.74 2.38 14.57
N THR A 153 18.99 1.52 13.59
CA THR A 153 20.11 0.56 13.63
C THR A 153 21.44 1.14 13.15
N ARG A 154 21.41 2.27 12.44
CA ARG A 154 22.61 2.96 11.95
C ARG A 154 22.94 4.16 12.81
N THR A 155 23.95 4.04 13.64
CA THR A 155 24.54 5.17 14.37
C THR A 155 25.46 5.96 13.44
N GLY A 156 25.10 7.23 13.14
CA GLY A 156 26.04 8.24 12.67
C GLY A 156 26.00 8.65 11.19
N SER A 157 25.06 8.24 10.35
CA SER A 157 24.95 8.78 9.00
C SER A 157 23.60 9.44 8.72
N GLN A 158 23.62 10.67 8.20
CA GLN A 158 22.41 11.38 7.72
C GLN A 158 21.85 10.80 6.43
N GLN A 159 22.43 9.74 5.90
CA GLN A 159 22.03 9.10 4.64
C GLN A 159 21.31 7.80 4.95
N LEU A 160 20.11 7.65 4.41
CA LEU A 160 19.31 6.42 4.44
C LEU A 160 19.90 5.33 3.55
N GLY A 161 21.20 5.10 3.60
CA GLY A 161 21.96 4.06 2.94
C GLY A 161 21.46 3.58 1.57
N LYS A 162 22.36 3.19 0.69
CA LYS A 162 22.06 2.43 -0.52
C LYS A 162 21.20 1.24 -0.14
N VAL A 163 20.06 1.07 -0.79
CA VAL A 163 19.44 -0.25 -0.93
C VAL A 163 20.38 -1.04 -1.82
N ARG A 164 21.36 -1.70 -1.23
CA ARG A 164 22.30 -2.57 -1.93
C ARG A 164 21.59 -3.88 -2.17
N ILE A 165 20.84 -3.94 -3.26
CA ILE A 165 20.37 -5.19 -3.82
C ILE A 165 21.52 -5.65 -4.71
N SER A 166 22.33 -6.47 -4.18
CA SER A 166 23.10 -7.52 -4.83
C SER A 166 24.56 -7.66 -4.37
N GLY A 167 24.93 -8.85 -4.04
CA GLY A 167 26.00 -9.68 -4.52
C GLY A 167 27.44 -9.12 -4.58
N GLU A 168 27.85 -8.22 -3.68
CA GLU A 168 29.27 -7.98 -3.41
C GLU A 168 29.58 -8.18 -1.92
N ILE A 169 29.39 -9.40 -1.46
CA ILE A 169 30.16 -9.98 -0.36
C ILE A 169 31.15 -10.92 -1.04
N LEU A 170 32.24 -10.35 -1.54
CA LEU A 170 33.48 -11.08 -1.74
C LEU A 170 34.61 -10.05 -1.87
N LEU A 171 35.57 -10.20 -0.94
CA LEU A 171 36.89 -9.58 -0.91
C LEU A 171 36.96 -8.19 -0.20
N GLY A 172 37.32 -8.26 1.08
CA GLY A 172 37.80 -7.22 1.96
C GLY A 172 37.95 -7.73 3.34
#